data_980ab7e220bd911729b804bcc18c4bcb
#
_entry.id   980ab7e220bd911729b804bcc18c4bcb
#
_cell.length_a   1.000
_cell.length_b   1.000
_cell.length_c   1.000
_cell.angle_alpha   90.00
_cell.angle_beta   90.00
_cell.angle_gamma   90.00
#
_symmetry.space_group_name_H-M   'P 1'
#
loop_
_entity.id
_entity.type
_entity.pdbx_description
1 polymer ?
#
loop_
_entity_poly.entity_id
_entity_poly.type
_entity_poly.pdbx_seq_one_letter_code
_entity_poly.pdbx_strand_id
1 'polypeptide(L)'
;HKVVQVQGKVIPATRWWGLDITCDSVDIGLIDFWTNGFFSNPQGRAYGNLKVFGQEQQVWVLADVLGKNTQLTVPQLGSTFYFSDTIHMDSTSIRIPKLDVYDAVGNKGTFEGIITHDKFTNFKYDLNAHVDKMLVLNLPPDPQALFYGKVYGTGDLNIHGDDYNCKIAVNAKTEDKSKFYLSVNTASIATSSSFIDFVSPDTS
;
A
#
# COMPACT_ATOMS: atom_id res chain seq x y z
N HIS A 1 21.80 -12.55 -13.55
CA HIS A 1 22.45 -11.24 -13.49
C HIS A 1 21.42 -10.23 -12.97
N LYS A 2 21.81 -9.47 -11.96
CA LYS A 2 21.04 -8.31 -11.49
C LYS A 2 21.63 -7.11 -12.21
N VAL A 3 20.86 -6.43 -13.04
CA VAL A 3 21.38 -5.31 -13.82
C VAL A 3 20.52 -4.09 -13.59
N VAL A 4 21.14 -3.01 -13.15
CA VAL A 4 20.60 -1.66 -13.23
C VAL A 4 21.43 -0.92 -14.25
N GLN A 5 20.79 -0.45 -15.32
CA GLN A 5 21.42 0.41 -16.30
C GLN A 5 20.91 1.83 -16.11
N VAL A 6 21.81 2.78 -16.04
CA VAL A 6 21.46 4.20 -15.89
C VAL A 6 22.15 4.98 -17.00
N GLN A 7 21.36 5.76 -17.75
CA GLN A 7 21.84 6.73 -18.72
C GLN A 7 21.37 8.11 -18.32
N GLY A 8 22.27 9.08 -18.35
CA GLY A 8 21.95 10.43 -17.92
C GLY A 8 22.23 11.47 -19.01
N LYS A 9 21.45 12.56 -19.01
CA LYS A 9 21.66 13.74 -19.83
C LYS A 9 21.48 14.99 -18.99
N VAL A 10 22.38 15.97 -19.18
CA VAL A 10 22.30 17.28 -18.53
C VAL A 10 22.39 18.36 -19.61
N ILE A 11 21.55 19.38 -19.48
CA ILE A 11 21.57 20.57 -20.33
C ILE A 11 21.83 21.79 -19.43
N PRO A 12 23.10 22.21 -19.27
CA PRO A 12 23.48 23.25 -18.32
C PRO A 12 22.77 24.59 -18.56
N ALA A 13 22.54 24.94 -19.83
CA ALA A 13 21.90 26.22 -20.20
C ALA A 13 20.48 26.39 -19.64
N THR A 14 19.74 25.30 -19.50
CA THR A 14 18.37 25.27 -18.99
C THR A 14 18.27 24.66 -17.60
N ARG A 15 19.40 24.23 -17.02
CA ARG A 15 19.45 23.46 -15.76
C ARG A 15 18.58 22.21 -15.78
N TRP A 16 18.33 21.69 -16.98
CA TRP A 16 17.58 20.45 -17.14
C TRP A 16 18.51 19.24 -16.99
N TRP A 17 18.01 18.21 -16.34
CA TRP A 17 18.68 16.91 -16.24
C TRP A 17 17.67 15.76 -16.34
N GLY A 18 18.11 14.62 -16.79
CA GLY A 18 17.29 13.42 -16.88
C GLY A 18 18.13 12.15 -16.76
N LEU A 19 17.53 11.14 -16.15
CA LEU A 19 18.07 9.80 -15.98
C LEU A 19 17.06 8.82 -16.54
N ASP A 20 17.49 7.98 -17.45
CA ASP A 20 16.77 6.79 -17.89
C ASP A 20 17.37 5.58 -17.17
N ILE A 21 16.53 4.87 -16.41
CA ILE A 21 16.93 3.76 -15.56
C ILE A 21 16.19 2.51 -16.01
N THR A 22 16.93 1.47 -16.38
CA THR A 22 16.34 0.16 -16.68
C THR A 22 16.71 -0.80 -15.55
N CYS A 23 15.68 -1.44 -14.99
CA CYS A 23 15.80 -2.42 -13.92
C CYS A 23 15.57 -3.82 -14.48
N ASP A 24 16.54 -4.71 -14.31
CA ASP A 24 16.41 -6.14 -14.57
C ASP A 24 16.71 -6.93 -13.30
N SER A 25 15.66 -7.45 -12.68
CA SER A 25 15.76 -8.23 -11.43
C SER A 25 16.33 -7.46 -10.24
N VAL A 26 15.91 -6.23 -10.04
CA VAL A 26 16.29 -5.40 -8.88
C VAL A 26 15.54 -5.87 -7.62
N ASP A 27 16.20 -5.84 -6.48
CA ASP A 27 15.60 -6.20 -5.20
C ASP A 27 14.57 -5.15 -4.75
N ILE A 28 13.33 -5.57 -4.52
CA ILE A 28 12.27 -4.68 -4.03
C ILE A 28 12.57 -4.20 -2.61
N GLY A 29 13.37 -4.93 -1.83
CA GLY A 29 13.80 -4.50 -0.50
C GLY A 29 14.41 -3.09 -0.44
N LEU A 30 14.90 -2.58 -1.56
CA LEU A 30 15.43 -1.22 -1.66
C LEU A 30 14.36 -0.12 -1.43
N ILE A 31 13.07 -0.42 -1.60
CA ILE A 31 12.00 0.54 -1.37
C ILE A 31 11.66 0.74 0.10
N ASP A 32 12.16 -0.10 1.01
CA ASP A 32 11.87 -0.03 2.44
C ASP A 32 12.20 1.34 3.03
N PHE A 33 13.29 1.93 2.56
CA PHE A 33 13.70 3.28 2.93
C PHE A 33 12.68 4.37 2.54
N TRP A 34 11.87 4.15 1.48
CA TRP A 34 10.95 5.14 0.92
C TRP A 34 9.52 4.98 1.41
N THR A 35 9.17 3.82 1.94
CA THR A 35 7.80 3.52 2.38
C THR A 35 7.45 4.10 3.73
N ASN A 36 8.44 4.67 4.44
CA ASN A 36 8.28 5.39 5.72
C ASN A 36 7.36 4.67 6.74
N GLY A 37 7.46 3.33 6.78
CA GLY A 37 6.70 2.51 7.72
C GLY A 37 5.26 2.17 7.29
N PHE A 38 4.80 2.60 6.11
CA PHE A 38 3.53 2.12 5.54
C PHE A 38 3.57 0.63 5.21
N PHE A 39 4.72 0.18 4.72
CA PHE A 39 5.01 -1.21 4.47
C PHE A 39 6.30 -1.60 5.19
N SER A 40 6.42 -2.84 5.54
CA SER A 40 7.64 -3.44 6.08
C SER A 40 7.96 -4.75 5.38
N ASN A 41 9.23 -5.15 5.46
CA ASN A 41 9.73 -6.39 4.91
C ASN A 41 9.39 -6.57 3.40
N PRO A 42 9.62 -5.54 2.53
CA PRO A 42 9.40 -5.66 1.11
C PRO A 42 10.39 -6.68 0.52
N GLN A 43 9.86 -7.65 -0.21
CA GLN A 43 10.66 -8.68 -0.90
C GLN A 43 10.14 -8.87 -2.31
N GLY A 44 10.97 -9.43 -3.18
CA GLY A 44 10.62 -9.70 -4.56
C GLY A 44 11.61 -9.10 -5.54
N ARG A 45 11.24 -9.08 -6.81
CA ARG A 45 12.09 -8.59 -7.90
C ARG A 45 11.33 -7.58 -8.75
N ALA A 46 11.97 -6.46 -9.00
CA ALA A 46 11.47 -5.40 -9.86
C ALA A 46 12.11 -5.47 -11.26
N TYR A 47 11.27 -5.32 -12.27
CA TYR A 47 11.64 -5.25 -13.67
C TYR A 47 10.93 -4.06 -14.31
N GLY A 48 11.61 -3.29 -15.12
CA GLY A 48 10.96 -2.19 -15.82
C GLY A 48 11.85 -1.00 -16.06
N ASN A 49 11.22 0.10 -16.42
CA ASN A 49 11.90 1.33 -16.79
C ASN A 49 11.41 2.47 -15.92
N LEU A 50 12.36 3.29 -15.47
CA LEU A 50 12.09 4.52 -14.75
C LEU A 50 12.77 5.67 -15.50
N LYS A 51 12.07 6.78 -15.61
CA LYS A 51 12.63 8.03 -16.08
C LYS A 51 12.48 9.07 -14.97
N VAL A 52 13.61 9.55 -14.49
CA VAL A 52 13.66 10.65 -13.50
C VAL A 52 14.23 11.86 -14.20
N PHE A 53 13.53 12.96 -14.20
CA PHE A 53 14.03 14.16 -14.83
C PHE A 53 13.61 15.38 -14.02
N GLY A 54 14.37 16.46 -14.19
CA GLY A 54 14.15 17.65 -13.43
C GLY A 54 14.65 18.91 -14.11
N GLN A 55 14.14 20.03 -13.65
CA GLN A 55 14.60 21.36 -14.01
C GLN A 55 14.58 22.24 -12.77
N GLU A 56 15.69 22.85 -12.45
CA GLU A 56 15.90 23.60 -11.20
C GLU A 56 15.65 22.75 -9.96
N GLN A 57 14.60 23.04 -9.18
CA GLN A 57 14.22 22.31 -7.97
C GLN A 57 13.02 21.36 -8.20
N GLN A 58 12.56 21.24 -9.45
CA GLN A 58 11.43 20.39 -9.79
C GLN A 58 11.92 19.04 -10.29
N VAL A 59 11.32 17.97 -9.80
CA VAL A 59 11.63 16.59 -10.18
C VAL A 59 10.34 15.87 -10.58
N TRP A 60 10.41 15.12 -11.66
CA TRP A 60 9.33 14.26 -12.15
C TRP A 60 9.83 12.84 -12.30
N VAL A 61 8.95 11.89 -12.05
CA VAL A 61 9.23 10.47 -12.22
C VAL A 61 8.16 9.85 -13.10
N LEU A 62 8.59 9.09 -14.10
CA LEU A 62 7.73 8.21 -14.88
C LEU A 62 8.25 6.79 -14.67
N ALA A 63 7.39 5.84 -14.44
CA ALA A 63 7.81 4.46 -14.23
C ALA A 63 6.73 3.47 -14.65
N ASP A 64 7.21 2.38 -15.27
CA ASP A 64 6.46 1.15 -15.50
C ASP A 64 7.26 0.02 -14.88
N VAL A 65 6.85 -0.46 -13.72
CA VAL A 65 7.62 -1.43 -12.94
C VAL A 65 6.78 -2.66 -12.63
N LEU A 66 7.20 -3.79 -13.16
CA LEU A 66 6.66 -5.11 -12.82
C LEU A 66 7.35 -5.62 -11.56
N GLY A 67 6.58 -5.77 -10.49
CA GLY A 67 6.98 -6.54 -9.31
C GLY A 67 6.70 -8.02 -9.51
N LYS A 68 7.70 -8.87 -9.39
CA LYS A 68 7.52 -10.33 -9.40
C LYS A 68 7.75 -10.91 -8.03
N ASN A 69 6.83 -11.79 -7.60
CA ASN A 69 6.84 -12.39 -6.28
C ASN A 69 7.01 -11.33 -5.18
N THR A 70 6.27 -10.24 -5.36
CA THR A 70 6.30 -9.13 -4.41
C THR A 70 5.62 -9.55 -3.12
N GLN A 71 6.29 -9.31 -2.02
CA GLN A 71 5.77 -9.46 -0.67
C GLN A 71 5.84 -8.11 0.02
N LEU A 72 4.75 -7.71 0.67
CA LEU A 72 4.67 -6.52 1.50
C LEU A 72 3.92 -6.85 2.78
N THR A 73 4.42 -6.41 3.91
CA THR A 73 3.71 -6.49 5.19
C THR A 73 3.15 -5.11 5.52
N VAL A 74 1.89 -5.04 5.91
CA VAL A 74 1.24 -3.84 6.45
C VAL A 74 1.36 -3.88 7.98
N PRO A 75 2.25 -3.11 8.61
CA PRO A 75 2.54 -3.20 10.04
C PRO A 75 1.30 -2.97 10.91
N GLN A 76 0.42 -2.05 10.50
CA GLN A 76 -0.81 -1.71 11.21
C GLN A 76 -1.82 -2.87 11.26
N LEU A 77 -1.71 -3.82 10.35
CA LEU A 77 -2.52 -5.03 10.28
C LEU A 77 -1.75 -6.27 10.72
N GLY A 78 -0.41 -6.21 10.75
CA GLY A 78 0.45 -7.37 10.97
C GLY A 78 0.32 -8.44 9.89
N SER A 79 -0.31 -8.12 8.77
CA SER A 79 -0.60 -9.04 7.67
C SER A 79 0.33 -8.82 6.49
N THR A 80 0.74 -9.93 5.87
CA THR A 80 1.63 -9.94 4.73
C THR A 80 0.85 -10.34 3.48
N PHE A 81 1.04 -9.59 2.42
CA PHE A 81 0.38 -9.77 1.14
C PHE A 81 1.38 -10.03 0.03
N TYR A 82 0.98 -10.86 -0.93
CA TYR A 82 1.79 -11.31 -2.05
C TYR A 82 1.08 -10.97 -3.37
N PHE A 83 1.85 -10.48 -4.34
CA PHE A 83 1.33 -10.19 -5.68
C PHE A 83 2.44 -10.19 -6.74
N SER A 84 2.04 -10.21 -8.00
CA SER A 84 2.95 -10.01 -9.13
C SER A 84 2.20 -9.24 -10.20
N ASP A 85 2.51 -7.95 -10.35
CA ASP A 85 1.88 -7.09 -11.34
C ASP A 85 2.70 -5.82 -11.61
N THR A 86 2.25 -5.04 -12.60
CA THR A 86 2.92 -3.79 -12.99
C THR A 86 2.24 -2.59 -12.34
N ILE A 87 3.05 -1.76 -11.71
CA ILE A 87 2.64 -0.46 -11.18
C ILE A 87 3.10 0.61 -12.17
N HIS A 88 2.18 1.51 -12.50
CA HIS A 88 2.41 2.63 -13.42
C HIS A 88 2.51 3.93 -12.64
N MET A 89 3.54 4.70 -12.92
CA MET A 89 3.72 6.03 -12.32
C MET A 89 3.92 7.06 -13.43
N ASP A 90 3.14 8.10 -13.38
CA ASP A 90 3.35 9.32 -14.18
C ASP A 90 3.74 10.51 -13.28
N SER A 91 3.92 11.68 -13.87
CA SER A 91 4.38 12.87 -13.17
C SER A 91 3.44 13.36 -12.05
N THR A 92 2.23 12.87 -12.00
CA THR A 92 1.16 13.32 -11.08
C THR A 92 0.39 12.19 -10.44
N SER A 93 0.63 10.93 -10.84
CA SER A 93 -0.13 9.81 -10.31
C SER A 93 0.66 8.50 -10.27
N ILE A 94 0.29 7.66 -9.31
CA ILE A 94 0.67 6.25 -9.20
C ILE A 94 -0.60 5.46 -9.44
N ARG A 95 -0.64 4.65 -10.49
CA ARG A 95 -1.78 3.81 -10.84
C ARG A 95 -1.48 2.35 -10.54
N ILE A 96 -2.35 1.78 -9.77
CA ILE A 96 -2.33 0.37 -9.41
C ILE A 96 -3.48 -0.28 -10.17
N PRO A 97 -3.21 -1.07 -11.23
CA PRO A 97 -4.26 -1.77 -11.94
C PRO A 97 -4.93 -2.77 -11.00
N LYS A 98 -6.07 -3.32 -11.41
CA LYS A 98 -6.70 -4.38 -10.63
C LYS A 98 -5.81 -5.62 -10.59
N LEU A 99 -5.06 -5.75 -9.51
CA LEU A 99 -4.11 -6.84 -9.30
C LEU A 99 -4.67 -7.90 -8.34
N ASP A 100 -4.26 -9.12 -8.55
CA ASP A 100 -4.54 -10.22 -7.65
C ASP A 100 -3.58 -10.18 -6.45
N VAL A 101 -4.14 -10.22 -5.25
CA VAL A 101 -3.39 -10.23 -3.99
C VAL A 101 -3.68 -11.52 -3.24
N TYR A 102 -2.65 -12.08 -2.63
CA TYR A 102 -2.75 -13.32 -1.86
C TYR A 102 -2.26 -13.09 -0.43
N ASP A 103 -2.87 -13.76 0.54
CA ASP A 103 -2.34 -13.82 1.90
C ASP A 103 -1.30 -14.94 2.05
N ALA A 104 -0.74 -15.09 3.26
CA ALA A 104 0.28 -16.09 3.56
C ALA A 104 -0.19 -17.55 3.46
N VAL A 105 -1.50 -17.81 3.39
CA VAL A 105 -2.07 -19.15 3.25
C VAL A 105 -2.68 -19.39 1.86
N GLY A 106 -2.58 -18.40 0.96
CA GLY A 106 -2.99 -18.51 -0.43
C GLY A 106 -4.44 -18.11 -0.72
N ASN A 107 -5.16 -17.51 0.23
CA ASN A 107 -6.46 -16.92 -0.07
C ASN A 107 -6.29 -15.70 -0.96
N LYS A 108 -7.25 -15.47 -1.85
CA LYS A 108 -7.16 -14.48 -2.91
C LYS A 108 -8.05 -13.27 -2.62
N GLY A 109 -7.54 -12.11 -2.95
CA GLY A 109 -8.29 -10.87 -3.07
C GLY A 109 -7.85 -10.09 -4.29
N THR A 110 -8.40 -8.90 -4.47
CA THR A 110 -7.99 -7.94 -5.48
C THR A 110 -7.71 -6.60 -4.84
N PHE A 111 -6.78 -5.85 -5.42
CA PHE A 111 -6.46 -4.49 -5.02
C PHE A 111 -6.27 -3.63 -6.26
N GLU A 112 -6.83 -2.43 -6.24
CA GLU A 112 -6.69 -1.46 -7.32
C GLU A 112 -6.79 -0.04 -6.81
N GLY A 113 -6.28 0.92 -7.57
CA GLY A 113 -6.51 2.30 -7.25
C GLY A 113 -5.55 3.28 -7.90
N ILE A 114 -5.71 4.52 -7.49
CA ILE A 114 -4.87 5.63 -7.92
C ILE A 114 -4.47 6.49 -6.72
N ILE A 115 -3.22 6.88 -6.70
CA ILE A 115 -2.69 7.88 -5.79
C ILE A 115 -2.24 9.06 -6.64
N THR A 116 -2.84 10.22 -6.49
CA THR A 116 -2.41 11.42 -7.17
C THR A 116 -1.56 12.30 -6.24
N HIS A 117 -0.66 13.07 -6.81
CA HIS A 117 0.22 13.97 -6.06
C HIS A 117 0.63 15.19 -6.89
N ASP A 118 1.04 16.24 -6.22
CA ASP A 118 1.75 17.36 -6.83
C ASP A 118 3.22 17.31 -6.39
N LYS A 119 4.11 16.87 -7.29
CA LYS A 119 5.56 16.76 -7.03
C LYS A 119 5.90 15.96 -5.74
N PHE A 120 5.22 14.86 -5.52
CA PHE A 120 5.33 14.03 -4.31
C PHE A 120 4.90 14.72 -3.01
N THR A 121 3.99 15.68 -3.12
CA THR A 121 3.28 16.33 -2.01
C THR A 121 1.79 16.35 -2.32
N ASN A 122 0.95 16.70 -1.34
CA ASN A 122 -0.51 16.82 -1.50
C ASN A 122 -1.12 15.54 -2.08
N PHE A 123 -0.83 14.42 -1.45
CA PHE A 123 -1.33 13.12 -1.90
C PHE A 123 -2.85 13.04 -1.77
N LYS A 124 -3.49 12.41 -2.75
CA LYS A 124 -4.89 11.99 -2.71
C LYS A 124 -4.98 10.52 -3.06
N TYR A 125 -5.82 9.83 -2.35
CA TYR A 125 -5.96 8.37 -2.40
C TYR A 125 -7.36 7.97 -2.85
N ASP A 126 -7.43 7.05 -3.79
CA ASP A 126 -8.65 6.33 -4.16
C ASP A 126 -8.26 4.87 -4.39
N LEU A 127 -8.39 4.08 -3.33
CA LEU A 127 -7.90 2.70 -3.28
C LEU A 127 -9.05 1.77 -2.91
N ASN A 128 -9.16 0.66 -3.62
CA ASN A 128 -10.19 -0.34 -3.42
C ASN A 128 -9.57 -1.72 -3.27
N ALA A 129 -10.06 -2.48 -2.32
CA ALA A 129 -9.72 -3.87 -2.15
C ALA A 129 -10.98 -4.72 -1.98
N HIS A 130 -10.93 -5.92 -2.53
CA HIS A 130 -11.89 -6.99 -2.26
C HIS A 130 -11.14 -8.21 -1.76
N VAL A 131 -11.59 -8.80 -0.66
CA VAL A 131 -10.94 -9.96 -0.05
C VAL A 131 -11.93 -11.12 0.09
N ASP A 132 -11.48 -12.35 -0.15
CA ASP A 132 -12.25 -13.58 0.11
C ASP A 132 -11.47 -14.45 1.08
N LYS A 133 -11.99 -14.58 2.30
CA LYS A 133 -11.42 -15.38 3.41
C LYS A 133 -9.95 -15.07 3.72
N MET A 134 -9.48 -13.88 3.38
CA MET A 134 -8.10 -13.50 3.58
C MET A 134 -7.77 -13.19 5.03
N LEU A 135 -6.54 -13.49 5.43
CA LEU A 135 -5.97 -13.06 6.71
C LEU A 135 -5.68 -11.54 6.65
N VAL A 136 -6.66 -10.76 7.10
CA VAL A 136 -6.61 -9.29 7.02
C VAL A 136 -6.02 -8.64 8.27
N LEU A 137 -6.01 -9.35 9.41
CA LEU A 137 -5.39 -8.90 10.65
C LEU A 137 -4.62 -10.05 11.30
N ASN A 138 -3.39 -9.78 11.72
CA ASN A 138 -2.54 -10.74 12.41
C ASN A 138 -1.60 -10.02 13.40
N LEU A 139 -2.20 -9.32 14.36
CA LEU A 139 -1.46 -8.60 15.40
C LEU A 139 -1.37 -9.47 16.66
N PRO A 140 -0.16 -9.61 17.23
CA PRO A 140 0.01 -10.28 18.50
C PRO A 140 -0.67 -9.52 19.64
N PRO A 141 -0.98 -10.18 20.77
CA PRO A 141 -1.49 -9.50 21.95
C PRO A 141 -0.53 -8.38 22.39
N ASP A 142 -1.06 -7.17 22.49
CA ASP A 142 -0.34 -6.01 23.02
C ASP A 142 -1.30 -5.23 23.93
N PRO A 143 -0.98 -5.11 25.24
CA PRO A 143 -1.81 -4.38 26.18
C PRO A 143 -1.96 -2.88 25.88
N GLN A 144 -1.08 -2.31 25.07
CA GLN A 144 -1.11 -0.91 24.65
C GLN A 144 -1.81 -0.69 23.31
N ALA A 145 -2.04 -1.75 22.55
CA ALA A 145 -2.76 -1.66 21.29
C ALA A 145 -4.26 -1.48 21.51
N LEU A 146 -4.90 -0.65 20.68
CA LEU A 146 -6.36 -0.47 20.69
C LEU A 146 -7.07 -1.77 20.31
N PHE A 147 -6.48 -2.55 19.43
CA PHE A 147 -6.99 -3.85 18.99
C PHE A 147 -5.86 -4.79 18.62
N TYR A 148 -6.12 -6.07 18.73
CA TYR A 148 -5.20 -7.14 18.30
C TYR A 148 -6.00 -8.41 17.95
N GLY A 149 -5.34 -9.38 17.36
CA GLY A 149 -5.95 -10.66 17.05
C GLY A 149 -5.57 -11.22 15.69
N LYS A 150 -6.28 -12.26 15.32
CA LYS A 150 -6.13 -12.92 14.02
C LYS A 150 -7.49 -12.98 13.35
N VAL A 151 -7.68 -12.23 12.27
CA VAL A 151 -8.97 -12.07 11.61
C VAL A 151 -8.86 -12.47 10.15
N TYR A 152 -9.69 -13.39 9.75
CA TYR A 152 -9.98 -13.72 8.37
C TYR A 152 -11.27 -13.02 7.96
N GLY A 153 -11.26 -12.36 6.81
CA GLY A 153 -12.40 -11.58 6.36
C GLY A 153 -12.74 -11.81 4.90
N THR A 154 -14.02 -11.62 4.59
CA THR A 154 -14.56 -11.53 3.23
C THR A 154 -15.33 -10.24 3.09
N GLY A 155 -14.99 -9.40 2.11
CA GLY A 155 -15.67 -8.12 1.91
C GLY A 155 -14.84 -7.12 1.16
N ASP A 156 -15.27 -5.87 1.25
CA ASP A 156 -14.73 -4.74 0.51
C ASP A 156 -14.12 -3.70 1.45
N LEU A 157 -13.04 -3.10 1.02
CA LEU A 157 -12.37 -1.96 1.63
C LEU A 157 -12.25 -0.85 0.60
N ASN A 158 -12.67 0.34 0.98
CA ASN A 158 -12.43 1.55 0.22
C ASN A 158 -11.67 2.57 1.07
N ILE A 159 -10.61 3.14 0.52
CA ILE A 159 -9.82 4.21 1.14
C ILE A 159 -9.85 5.40 0.19
N HIS A 160 -10.45 6.49 0.64
CA HIS A 160 -10.59 7.71 -0.15
C HIS A 160 -10.26 8.94 0.68
N GLY A 161 -9.48 9.86 0.14
CA GLY A 161 -9.14 11.09 0.84
C GLY A 161 -7.81 11.70 0.41
N ASP A 162 -7.23 12.45 1.32
CA ASP A 162 -5.96 13.15 1.18
C ASP A 162 -5.12 13.05 2.46
N ASP A 163 -4.00 13.79 2.51
CA ASP A 163 -3.09 13.78 3.65
C ASP A 163 -3.72 14.34 4.96
N TYR A 164 -4.84 15.03 4.88
CA TYR A 164 -5.52 15.66 6.01
C TYR A 164 -6.82 14.95 6.39
N ASN A 165 -7.50 14.37 5.41
CA ASN A 165 -8.80 13.72 5.59
C ASN A 165 -8.84 12.41 4.82
N CYS A 166 -8.62 11.31 5.51
CA CYS A 166 -8.71 9.97 4.93
C CYS A 166 -9.95 9.24 5.49
N LYS A 167 -10.83 8.82 4.60
CA LYS A 167 -11.99 7.99 4.93
C LYS A 167 -11.69 6.55 4.57
N ILE A 168 -11.91 5.66 5.52
CA ILE A 168 -11.79 4.21 5.34
C ILE A 168 -13.19 3.62 5.54
N ALA A 169 -13.74 3.03 4.49
CA ALA A 169 -15.00 2.30 4.56
C ALA A 169 -14.73 0.81 4.41
N VAL A 170 -15.24 0.03 5.34
CA VAL A 170 -15.12 -1.44 5.34
C VAL A 170 -16.52 -2.03 5.38
N ASN A 171 -16.82 -2.89 4.41
CA ASN A 171 -18.02 -3.71 4.40
C ASN A 171 -17.59 -5.17 4.30
N ALA A 172 -17.44 -5.82 5.44
CA ALA A 172 -16.86 -7.16 5.50
C ALA A 172 -17.50 -8.00 6.60
N LYS A 173 -17.48 -9.32 6.40
CA LYS A 173 -17.79 -10.31 7.43
C LYS A 173 -16.51 -11.02 7.87
N THR A 174 -16.47 -11.39 9.13
CA THR A 174 -15.41 -12.24 9.66
C THR A 174 -15.72 -13.71 9.43
N GLU A 175 -14.68 -14.50 9.19
CA GLU A 175 -14.79 -15.94 9.04
C GLU A 175 -14.65 -16.66 10.39
N ASP A 176 -15.16 -17.90 10.51
CA ASP A 176 -15.29 -18.66 11.76
C ASP A 176 -14.00 -18.83 12.59
N LYS A 177 -12.83 -18.75 11.97
CA LYS A 177 -11.54 -18.90 12.66
C LYS A 177 -11.00 -17.58 13.21
N SER A 178 -11.77 -16.51 13.10
CA SER A 178 -11.33 -15.17 13.51
C SER A 178 -11.40 -15.00 15.02
N LYS A 179 -10.39 -14.32 15.57
CA LYS A 179 -10.34 -13.85 16.96
C LYS A 179 -9.93 -12.39 16.93
N PHE A 180 -10.83 -11.52 17.32
CA PHE A 180 -10.60 -10.09 17.41
C PHE A 180 -10.77 -9.63 18.86
N TYR A 181 -9.85 -8.85 19.35
CA TYR A 181 -9.86 -8.30 20.69
C TYR A 181 -9.74 -6.79 20.60
N LEU A 182 -10.63 -6.10 21.29
CA LEU A 182 -10.62 -4.64 21.44
C LEU A 182 -10.20 -4.32 22.87
N SER A 183 -9.17 -3.52 23.03
CA SER A 183 -8.73 -3.04 24.34
C SER A 183 -9.63 -1.90 24.80
N VAL A 184 -10.53 -2.18 25.72
CA VAL A 184 -11.41 -1.15 26.32
C VAL A 184 -10.66 -0.49 27.49
N ASN A 185 -9.66 0.34 27.19
CA ASN A 185 -9.03 1.16 28.22
C ASN A 185 -9.87 2.43 28.43
N THR A 186 -10.64 2.46 29.51
CA THR A 186 -11.60 3.53 29.85
C THR A 186 -10.98 4.91 30.10
N ALA A 187 -9.66 5.05 30.02
CA ALA A 187 -8.96 6.31 30.35
C ALA A 187 -8.71 7.25 29.15
N SER A 188 -8.96 6.84 27.91
CA SER A 188 -8.64 7.66 26.73
C SER A 188 -9.77 7.84 25.68
N ILE A 189 -11.00 7.42 25.98
CA ILE A 189 -12.13 7.55 25.05
C ILE A 189 -12.84 8.92 25.16
N ALA A 190 -12.29 9.87 25.87
CA ALA A 190 -12.95 11.16 26.11
C ALA A 190 -12.80 12.20 24.98
N THR A 191 -12.05 11.96 23.92
CA THR A 191 -11.87 12.94 22.83
C THR A 191 -11.48 12.33 21.49
N SER A 192 -12.33 11.53 20.87
CA SER A 192 -12.45 11.54 19.39
C SER A 192 -13.59 10.62 18.94
N SER A 193 -14.68 11.24 18.62
CA SER A 193 -15.68 10.93 17.59
C SER A 193 -15.55 9.60 16.83
N SER A 194 -16.51 8.72 17.08
CA SER A 194 -17.30 7.92 16.12
C SER A 194 -16.67 7.69 14.72
N PHE A 195 -15.69 6.82 14.62
CA PHE A 195 -15.26 6.32 13.31
C PHE A 195 -15.62 4.85 13.03
N ILE A 196 -16.23 4.16 13.97
CA ILE A 196 -16.64 2.76 13.80
C ILE A 196 -18.08 2.63 14.27
N ASP A 197 -19.03 2.58 13.32
CA ASP A 197 -20.40 2.14 13.56
C ASP A 197 -20.47 0.63 13.34
N PHE A 198 -20.62 -0.13 14.42
CA PHE A 198 -20.92 -1.55 14.35
C PHE A 198 -22.41 -1.74 14.05
N VAL A 199 -22.74 -2.08 12.81
CA VAL A 199 -24.10 -2.49 12.45
C VAL A 199 -24.23 -3.97 12.72
N SER A 200 -25.05 -4.33 13.70
CA SER A 200 -25.47 -5.72 13.91
C SER A 200 -26.40 -6.13 12.76
N PRO A 201 -26.20 -7.26 12.09
CA PRO A 201 -27.19 -7.73 11.12
C PRO A 201 -28.49 -8.07 11.89
N ASP A 202 -29.58 -7.45 11.46
CA ASP A 202 -30.92 -7.81 11.93
C ASP A 202 -31.18 -9.28 11.66
N THR A 203 -31.32 -10.05 12.73
CA THR A 203 -31.86 -11.40 12.68
C THR A 203 -33.38 -11.29 12.65
N SER A 204 -33.96 -11.34 11.46
CA SER A 204 -35.38 -11.65 11.23
C SER A 204 -35.50 -12.98 10.57
#